data_48344212741c5d54393c669bbe28e40a
#
_entry.id   48344212741c5d54393c669bbe28e40a
#
_cell.length_a   1.000
_cell.length_b   1.000
_cell.length_c   1.000
_cell.angle_alpha   90.00
_cell.angle_beta   90.00
_cell.angle_gamma   90.00
#
_symmetry.space_group_name_H-M   'P 1'
#
loop_
_entity.id
_entity.type
_entity.pdbx_description
1 polymer ?
#
loop_
_entity_poly.entity_id
_entity_poly.type
_entity_poly.pdbx_seq_one_letter_code
_entity_poly.pdbx_strand_id
1 'polypeptide(L)'
;MITPPLNPLRLPPLSLYIHIPWCVQKCPYCDFNSHAQKGTIPEQEYVRHLLTDLTADLSRYQESIQQRPLHSIFIGGGTPSLFSAENIAFLLHQIEQRIPFAPHIEITLEANPGTAEAERFLGYVQAGVNRISMGIQSFSDEKLQKLGRIHNAAEAKSAVGFARVSPLRSFNLDLMHGLPNQTLNEALDDLRQAIELAPPHLSWYQLTIEPNTMFAYRPPKLPDDDELWDIFEQGHQLLTAAGYQQYETSAYAKPSFQCQHNLNYWRFGDYLAIGCGAHGKLSFPNGKILRYSKTKHPKGYMRGEYLYEERDVSTEDRPFEFFMNRFRLLEAVPKNEFEQFTGLPLSAVDKTMAWALDQKFITETDRTWQVTEHGKLFLNELLEAFLPE
;
A
#
# COMPACT_ATOMS: atom_id res chain seq x y z
N MET A 1 37.15 10.31 4.76
CA MET A 1 36.96 9.89 3.36
C MET A 1 36.03 10.90 2.73
N ILE A 2 36.40 11.51 1.59
CA ILE A 2 35.51 12.46 0.89
C ILE A 2 34.50 11.58 0.14
N THR A 3 33.25 11.61 0.57
CA THR A 3 32.16 10.93 -0.16
C THR A 3 32.11 11.52 -1.57
N PRO A 4 32.17 10.73 -2.65
CA PRO A 4 32.08 11.27 -4.00
C PRO A 4 30.74 12.02 -4.14
N PRO A 5 30.70 13.09 -4.95
CA PRO A 5 29.47 13.83 -5.17
C PRO A 5 28.40 12.86 -5.74
N LEU A 6 27.21 12.90 -5.16
CA LEU A 6 26.07 12.12 -5.63
C LEU A 6 25.71 12.54 -7.06
N ASN A 7 25.41 11.58 -7.92
CA ASN A 7 24.85 11.87 -9.22
C ASN A 7 23.47 12.53 -9.07
N PRO A 8 23.11 13.49 -9.96
CA PRO A 8 21.75 14.02 -9.98
C PRO A 8 20.74 12.89 -10.14
N LEU A 9 19.68 12.91 -9.31
CA LEU A 9 18.64 11.89 -9.39
C LEU A 9 17.71 12.17 -10.57
N ARG A 10 17.30 11.10 -11.25
CA ARG A 10 16.08 11.12 -12.03
C ARG A 10 14.90 11.12 -11.09
N LEU A 11 14.05 12.14 -11.18
CA LEU A 11 12.84 12.17 -10.35
C LEU A 11 11.85 11.10 -10.83
N PRO A 12 11.47 10.14 -9.97
CA PRO A 12 10.52 9.10 -10.33
C PRO A 12 9.08 9.64 -10.43
N PRO A 13 8.10 8.88 -10.91
CA PRO A 13 6.69 9.31 -10.88
C PRO A 13 6.25 9.74 -9.48
N LEU A 14 5.34 10.72 -9.41
CA LEU A 14 4.83 11.27 -8.15
C LEU A 14 3.41 10.79 -7.90
N SER A 15 3.15 10.32 -6.68
CA SER A 15 1.83 9.93 -6.18
C SER A 15 1.44 10.76 -4.96
N LEU A 16 0.17 10.65 -4.54
CA LEU A 16 -0.32 11.25 -3.30
C LEU A 16 -1.02 10.18 -2.45
N TYR A 17 -0.58 10.04 -1.19
CA TYR A 17 -1.29 9.27 -0.18
C TYR A 17 -2.06 10.21 0.75
N ILE A 18 -3.33 9.90 0.99
CA ILE A 18 -4.22 10.66 1.87
C ILE A 18 -4.67 9.75 3.00
N HIS A 19 -4.31 10.09 4.24
CA HIS A 19 -4.67 9.30 5.39
C HIS A 19 -5.94 9.82 6.07
N ILE A 20 -6.96 8.96 6.15
CA ILE A 20 -8.19 9.21 6.92
C ILE A 20 -8.19 8.27 8.14
N PRO A 21 -8.05 8.79 9.37
CA PRO A 21 -7.69 7.96 10.52
C PRO A 21 -8.86 7.27 11.22
N TRP A 22 -10.11 7.56 10.88
CA TRP A 22 -11.25 7.05 11.65
C TRP A 22 -11.75 5.69 11.16
N CYS A 23 -12.12 4.84 12.13
CA CYS A 23 -12.86 3.60 11.93
C CYS A 23 -14.10 3.62 12.83
N VAL A 24 -15.13 2.88 12.46
CA VAL A 24 -16.25 2.60 13.37
C VAL A 24 -15.75 1.85 14.60
N GLN A 25 -14.92 0.80 14.35
CA GLN A 25 -14.28 -0.01 15.37
C GLN A 25 -12.85 -0.36 14.91
N LYS A 26 -11.88 -0.33 15.85
CA LYS A 26 -10.52 -0.78 15.56
C LYS A 26 -10.43 -2.28 15.71
N CYS A 27 -9.98 -2.97 14.64
CA CYS A 27 -9.78 -4.41 14.65
C CYS A 27 -8.62 -4.81 15.57
N PRO A 28 -8.68 -5.98 16.24
CA PRO A 28 -7.68 -6.40 17.22
C PRO A 28 -6.29 -6.68 16.64
N TYR A 29 -6.18 -6.91 15.33
CA TYR A 29 -4.92 -7.16 14.61
C TYR A 29 -4.33 -5.90 13.97
N CYS A 30 -5.10 -4.80 13.88
CA CYS A 30 -4.73 -3.63 13.09
C CYS A 30 -3.67 -2.76 13.79
N ASP A 31 -2.51 -2.59 13.15
CA ASP A 31 -1.39 -1.73 13.56
C ASP A 31 -1.44 -0.33 12.92
N PHE A 32 -2.33 -0.11 11.94
CA PHE A 32 -2.44 1.17 11.25
C PHE A 32 -2.78 2.31 12.23
N ASN A 33 -2.40 3.53 11.85
CA ASN A 33 -2.75 4.74 12.59
C ASN A 33 -4.26 5.02 12.48
N SER A 34 -5.06 4.11 13.04
CA SER A 34 -6.51 4.18 13.02
C SER A 34 -7.09 4.40 14.43
N HIS A 35 -8.16 5.19 14.48
CA HIS A 35 -8.79 5.60 15.72
C HIS A 35 -10.29 5.29 15.68
N ALA A 36 -10.79 4.56 16.69
CA ALA A 36 -12.22 4.32 16.81
C ALA A 36 -12.98 5.64 16.95
N GLN A 37 -14.01 5.80 16.12
CA GLN A 37 -14.87 6.99 16.13
C GLN A 37 -15.60 7.12 17.46
N LYS A 38 -15.56 8.34 18.03
CA LYS A 38 -16.37 8.73 19.17
C LYS A 38 -17.20 9.96 18.78
N GLY A 39 -18.45 9.74 18.43
CA GLY A 39 -19.34 10.81 17.96
C GLY A 39 -19.26 11.05 16.44
N THR A 40 -19.62 12.26 15.99
CA THR A 40 -19.61 12.62 14.56
C THR A 40 -18.19 12.90 14.09
N ILE A 41 -17.80 12.36 12.92
CA ILE A 41 -16.52 12.67 12.29
C ILE A 41 -16.55 14.13 11.80
N PRO A 42 -15.53 14.94 12.10
CA PRO A 42 -15.46 16.33 11.65
C PRO A 42 -14.93 16.40 10.19
N GLU A 43 -15.66 15.80 9.24
CA GLU A 43 -15.21 15.61 7.86
C GLU A 43 -14.74 16.91 7.18
N GLN A 44 -15.60 17.94 7.18
CA GLN A 44 -15.29 19.21 6.51
C GLN A 44 -14.09 19.93 7.13
N GLU A 45 -13.95 19.86 8.46
CA GLU A 45 -12.81 20.45 9.17
C GLU A 45 -11.54 19.69 8.81
N TYR A 46 -11.58 18.35 8.83
CA TYR A 46 -10.44 17.53 8.47
C TYR A 46 -10.01 17.72 7.01
N VAL A 47 -10.95 17.81 6.07
CA VAL A 47 -10.64 18.13 4.67
C VAL A 47 -9.94 19.48 4.53
N ARG A 48 -10.33 20.50 5.29
CA ARG A 48 -9.62 21.80 5.31
C ARG A 48 -8.19 21.64 5.82
N HIS A 49 -7.98 20.85 6.86
CA HIS A 49 -6.63 20.54 7.35
C HIS A 49 -5.79 19.77 6.34
N LEU A 50 -6.36 18.77 5.63
CA LEU A 50 -5.67 18.06 4.54
C LEU A 50 -5.19 19.02 3.44
N LEU A 51 -6.05 19.96 3.03
CA LEU A 51 -5.70 20.94 2.00
C LEU A 51 -4.67 21.97 2.45
N THR A 52 -4.70 22.36 3.72
CA THR A 52 -3.69 23.24 4.32
C THR A 52 -2.34 22.53 4.42
N ASP A 53 -2.33 21.26 4.85
CA ASP A 53 -1.16 20.39 4.91
C ASP A 53 -0.54 20.22 3.51
N LEU A 54 -1.36 19.91 2.49
CA LEU A 54 -0.90 19.82 1.10
C LEU A 54 -0.26 21.14 0.64
N THR A 55 -0.90 22.26 0.92
CA THR A 55 -0.37 23.57 0.51
C THR A 55 0.99 23.86 1.17
N ALA A 56 1.15 23.49 2.44
CA ALA A 56 2.41 23.61 3.15
C ALA A 56 3.50 22.72 2.54
N ASP A 57 3.18 21.47 2.19
CA ASP A 57 4.12 20.54 1.56
C ASP A 57 4.51 20.98 0.15
N LEU A 58 3.56 21.48 -0.67
CA LEU A 58 3.84 22.00 -2.00
C LEU A 58 4.81 23.19 -1.96
N SER A 59 4.70 24.04 -0.95
CA SER A 59 5.64 25.15 -0.73
C SER A 59 6.99 24.67 -0.21
N ARG A 60 6.99 23.76 0.77
CA ARG A 60 8.21 23.24 1.42
C ARG A 60 9.08 22.44 0.46
N TYR A 61 8.47 21.62 -0.38
CA TYR A 61 9.14 20.65 -1.26
C TYR A 61 9.07 21.07 -2.74
N GLN A 62 8.94 22.36 -3.03
CA GLN A 62 8.73 22.89 -4.38
C GLN A 62 9.75 22.35 -5.38
N GLU A 63 11.05 22.27 -5.04
CA GLU A 63 12.10 21.78 -5.93
C GLU A 63 11.89 20.32 -6.37
N SER A 64 11.32 19.49 -5.51
CA SER A 64 11.01 18.09 -5.82
C SER A 64 9.72 17.94 -6.64
N ILE A 65 8.74 18.82 -6.41
CA ILE A 65 7.37 18.64 -6.93
C ILE A 65 7.13 19.37 -8.24
N GLN A 66 7.82 20.49 -8.45
CA GLN A 66 7.57 21.41 -9.57
C GLN A 66 7.49 20.67 -10.92
N GLN A 67 6.43 20.96 -11.69
CA GLN A 67 6.15 20.39 -13.01
C GLN A 67 5.88 18.87 -13.04
N ARG A 68 5.64 18.23 -11.90
CA ARG A 68 5.34 16.81 -11.83
C ARG A 68 3.82 16.60 -11.58
N PRO A 69 3.08 15.99 -12.52
CA PRO A 69 1.69 15.63 -12.27
C PRO A 69 1.59 14.44 -11.33
N LEU A 70 0.47 14.30 -10.63
CA LEU A 70 0.14 13.11 -9.85
C LEU A 70 -0.26 11.96 -10.78
N HIS A 71 0.39 10.81 -10.66
CA HIS A 71 0.07 9.60 -11.40
C HIS A 71 -0.96 8.71 -10.67
N SER A 72 -1.00 8.80 -9.35
CA SER A 72 -2.02 8.12 -8.54
C SER A 72 -2.31 8.88 -7.25
N ILE A 73 -3.54 8.71 -6.75
CA ILE A 73 -3.97 9.10 -5.41
C ILE A 73 -4.51 7.87 -4.71
N PHE A 74 -4.10 7.66 -3.47
CA PHE A 74 -4.62 6.59 -2.62
C PHE A 74 -5.17 7.18 -1.33
N ILE A 75 -6.47 7.01 -1.08
CA ILE A 75 -7.16 7.47 0.11
C ILE A 75 -7.36 6.25 1.01
N GLY A 76 -6.55 6.17 2.07
CA GLY A 76 -6.47 4.99 2.92
C GLY A 76 -6.38 5.32 4.41
N GLY A 77 -6.07 4.30 5.22
CA GLY A 77 -5.72 4.41 6.62
C GLY A 77 -6.68 3.74 7.60
N GLY A 78 -7.68 4.41 8.09
CA GLY A 78 -8.75 3.84 8.91
C GLY A 78 -9.86 3.26 8.02
N THR A 79 -10.88 4.05 7.78
CA THR A 79 -12.01 3.72 6.90
C THR A 79 -12.43 4.95 6.11
N PRO A 80 -11.76 5.25 4.99
CA PRO A 80 -12.06 6.42 4.18
C PRO A 80 -13.51 6.51 3.68
N SER A 81 -14.17 5.38 3.46
CA SER A 81 -15.57 5.29 3.06
C SER A 81 -16.58 5.79 4.12
N LEU A 82 -16.12 6.17 5.31
CA LEU A 82 -16.95 6.90 6.28
C LEU A 82 -17.19 8.35 5.86
N PHE A 83 -16.32 8.92 5.01
CA PHE A 83 -16.52 10.29 4.50
C PHE A 83 -17.58 10.32 3.41
N SER A 84 -18.32 11.40 3.37
CA SER A 84 -19.34 11.62 2.33
C SER A 84 -18.72 11.80 0.95
N ALA A 85 -19.45 11.41 -0.09
CA ALA A 85 -19.02 11.59 -1.47
C ALA A 85 -18.78 13.08 -1.81
N GLU A 86 -19.56 13.98 -1.23
CA GLU A 86 -19.42 15.43 -1.40
C GLU A 86 -18.09 15.93 -0.83
N ASN A 87 -17.68 15.45 0.33
CA ASN A 87 -16.40 15.83 0.94
C ASN A 87 -15.20 15.25 0.16
N ILE A 88 -15.32 14.02 -0.36
CA ILE A 88 -14.32 13.43 -1.26
C ILE A 88 -14.23 14.21 -2.59
N ALA A 89 -15.35 14.56 -3.20
CA ALA A 89 -15.40 15.36 -4.42
C ALA A 89 -14.73 16.73 -4.22
N PHE A 90 -15.07 17.40 -3.13
CA PHE A 90 -14.46 18.69 -2.79
C PHE A 90 -12.95 18.56 -2.58
N LEU A 91 -12.50 17.53 -1.84
CA LEU A 91 -11.09 17.28 -1.60
C LEU A 91 -10.32 17.06 -2.91
N LEU A 92 -10.78 16.15 -3.77
CA LEU A 92 -10.12 15.82 -5.04
C LEU A 92 -10.09 17.02 -5.99
N HIS A 93 -11.20 17.76 -6.11
CA HIS A 93 -11.23 18.99 -6.90
C HIS A 93 -10.22 20.03 -6.40
N GLN A 94 -10.14 20.24 -5.10
CA GLN A 94 -9.21 21.19 -4.51
C GLN A 94 -7.73 20.76 -4.62
N ILE A 95 -7.46 19.45 -4.65
CA ILE A 95 -6.12 18.91 -4.92
C ILE A 95 -5.74 19.20 -6.38
N GLU A 96 -6.62 18.92 -7.34
CA GLU A 96 -6.38 19.15 -8.77
C GLU A 96 -6.08 20.62 -9.09
N GLN A 97 -6.70 21.56 -8.37
CA GLN A 97 -6.40 23.00 -8.51
C GLN A 97 -5.00 23.39 -8.01
N ARG A 98 -4.33 22.56 -7.21
CA ARG A 98 -3.02 22.83 -6.61
C ARG A 98 -1.87 22.08 -7.28
N ILE A 99 -2.14 20.87 -7.76
CA ILE A 99 -1.17 20.00 -8.43
C ILE A 99 -1.89 19.23 -9.54
N PRO A 100 -1.40 19.32 -10.80
CA PRO A 100 -2.11 18.71 -11.93
C PRO A 100 -2.13 17.18 -11.82
N PHE A 101 -3.19 16.58 -12.33
CA PHE A 101 -3.32 15.15 -12.50
C PHE A 101 -2.74 14.70 -13.85
N ALA A 102 -2.05 13.56 -13.86
CA ALA A 102 -1.63 12.92 -15.09
C ALA A 102 -2.85 12.37 -15.87
N PRO A 103 -2.79 12.25 -17.20
CA PRO A 103 -3.81 11.54 -17.95
C PRO A 103 -4.05 10.14 -17.38
N HIS A 104 -5.32 9.77 -17.20
CA HIS A 104 -5.71 8.43 -16.68
C HIS A 104 -5.21 8.13 -15.26
N ILE A 105 -5.05 9.15 -14.42
CA ILE A 105 -4.69 8.97 -13.01
C ILE A 105 -5.53 7.87 -12.34
N GLU A 106 -4.89 7.02 -11.53
CA GLU A 106 -5.60 6.09 -10.66
C GLU A 106 -5.93 6.79 -9.33
N ILE A 107 -7.21 6.80 -8.95
CA ILE A 107 -7.68 7.34 -7.67
C ILE A 107 -8.37 6.21 -6.92
N THR A 108 -7.68 5.67 -5.91
CA THR A 108 -8.17 4.58 -5.07
C THR A 108 -8.75 5.11 -3.76
N LEU A 109 -9.87 4.53 -3.32
CA LEU A 109 -10.45 4.75 -2.01
C LEU A 109 -10.65 3.40 -1.31
N GLU A 110 -10.17 3.29 -0.06
CA GLU A 110 -10.42 2.13 0.79
C GLU A 110 -11.82 2.19 1.39
N ALA A 111 -12.50 1.04 1.39
CA ALA A 111 -13.86 0.90 1.89
C ALA A 111 -14.03 -0.37 2.72
N ASN A 112 -14.86 -0.30 3.75
CA ASN A 112 -15.44 -1.49 4.35
C ASN A 112 -16.61 -1.98 3.49
N PRO A 113 -16.86 -3.28 3.43
CA PRO A 113 -17.95 -3.84 2.63
C PRO A 113 -19.31 -3.83 3.34
N GLY A 114 -19.58 -2.86 4.21
CA GLY A 114 -20.90 -2.66 4.82
C GLY A 114 -21.93 -2.13 3.81
N THR A 115 -23.20 -2.49 3.97
CA THR A 115 -24.27 -2.14 3.02
C THR A 115 -24.39 -0.63 2.82
N ALA A 116 -24.39 0.16 3.90
CA ALA A 116 -24.50 1.62 3.81
C ALA A 116 -23.32 2.30 3.11
N GLU A 117 -22.14 1.67 3.12
CA GLU A 117 -20.94 2.18 2.45
C GLU A 117 -20.95 1.82 0.97
N ALA A 118 -21.39 0.61 0.62
CA ALA A 118 -21.50 0.16 -0.75
C ALA A 118 -22.50 1.00 -1.58
N GLU A 119 -23.58 1.45 -0.99
CA GLU A 119 -24.55 2.34 -1.63
C GLU A 119 -23.94 3.70 -2.03
N ARG A 120 -22.83 4.10 -1.41
CA ARG A 120 -22.12 5.35 -1.71
C ARG A 120 -21.14 5.24 -2.88
N PHE A 121 -20.85 4.03 -3.38
CA PHE A 121 -19.83 3.82 -4.42
C PHE A 121 -20.07 4.66 -5.66
N LEU A 122 -21.32 4.77 -6.10
CA LEU A 122 -21.65 5.63 -7.24
C LEU A 122 -21.30 7.11 -6.97
N GLY A 123 -21.53 7.59 -5.76
CA GLY A 123 -21.16 8.96 -5.35
C GLY A 123 -19.65 9.16 -5.38
N TYR A 124 -18.84 8.17 -4.92
CA TYR A 124 -17.39 8.26 -5.01
C TYR A 124 -16.89 8.24 -6.45
N VAL A 125 -17.51 7.46 -7.34
CA VAL A 125 -17.18 7.49 -8.77
C VAL A 125 -17.47 8.86 -9.37
N GLN A 126 -18.60 9.47 -9.05
CA GLN A 126 -18.94 10.83 -9.46
C GLN A 126 -17.96 11.87 -8.87
N ALA A 127 -17.40 11.60 -7.71
CA ALA A 127 -16.35 12.42 -7.10
C ALA A 127 -14.99 12.31 -7.80
N GLY A 128 -14.79 11.32 -8.70
CA GLY A 128 -13.54 11.10 -9.41
C GLY A 128 -12.76 9.84 -8.98
N VAL A 129 -13.22 9.10 -7.95
CA VAL A 129 -12.65 7.81 -7.57
C VAL A 129 -12.90 6.81 -8.69
N ASN A 130 -11.86 6.13 -9.15
CA ASN A 130 -11.98 5.15 -10.24
C ASN A 130 -11.51 3.73 -9.85
N ARG A 131 -11.05 3.55 -8.60
CA ARG A 131 -10.71 2.26 -8.00
C ARG A 131 -11.18 2.23 -6.54
N ILE A 132 -11.78 1.10 -6.11
CA ILE A 132 -12.16 0.87 -4.71
C ILE A 132 -11.41 -0.36 -4.21
N SER A 133 -10.80 -0.28 -3.00
CA SER A 133 -10.22 -1.41 -2.28
C SER A 133 -11.13 -1.79 -1.13
N MET A 134 -11.66 -3.02 -1.13
CA MET A 134 -12.62 -3.47 -0.13
C MET A 134 -11.97 -4.45 0.85
N GLY A 135 -11.95 -4.08 2.12
CA GLY A 135 -11.44 -4.91 3.21
C GLY A 135 -12.40 -6.06 3.57
N ILE A 136 -12.52 -7.07 2.72
CA ILE A 136 -13.38 -8.25 2.91
C ILE A 136 -12.84 -9.13 4.05
N GLN A 137 -11.57 -9.46 4.00
CA GLN A 137 -10.78 -10.29 4.90
C GLN A 137 -11.12 -11.79 4.84
N SER A 138 -12.40 -12.18 4.90
CA SER A 138 -12.89 -13.56 4.78
C SER A 138 -14.35 -13.56 4.37
N PHE A 139 -14.85 -14.66 3.83
CA PHE A 139 -16.28 -14.93 3.60
C PHE A 139 -16.88 -15.89 4.66
N SER A 140 -16.15 -16.13 5.76
CA SER A 140 -16.63 -16.87 6.93
C SER A 140 -17.02 -15.89 8.04
N ASP A 141 -18.30 -15.89 8.43
CA ASP A 141 -18.81 -15.02 9.52
C ASP A 141 -18.07 -15.31 10.84
N GLU A 142 -17.69 -16.57 11.11
CA GLU A 142 -16.91 -16.95 12.28
C GLU A 142 -15.53 -16.29 12.28
N LYS A 143 -14.84 -16.33 11.14
CA LYS A 143 -13.51 -15.71 11.02
C LYS A 143 -13.60 -14.19 11.07
N LEU A 144 -14.59 -13.59 10.42
CA LEU A 144 -14.85 -12.15 10.51
C LEU A 144 -15.09 -11.70 11.95
N GLN A 145 -15.88 -12.43 12.72
CA GLN A 145 -16.11 -12.15 14.13
C GLN A 145 -14.81 -12.21 14.95
N LYS A 146 -13.97 -13.25 14.73
CA LYS A 146 -12.66 -13.38 15.40
C LYS A 146 -11.71 -12.24 15.05
N LEU A 147 -11.79 -11.72 13.82
CA LEU A 147 -11.05 -10.54 13.36
C LEU A 147 -11.64 -9.21 13.88
N GLY A 148 -12.78 -9.23 14.61
CA GLY A 148 -13.44 -8.02 15.06
C GLY A 148 -14.04 -7.18 13.92
N ARG A 149 -14.40 -7.82 12.80
CA ARG A 149 -15.05 -7.15 11.67
C ARG A 149 -16.52 -6.89 12.00
N ILE A 150 -17.04 -5.76 11.52
CA ILE A 150 -18.42 -5.33 11.76
C ILE A 150 -19.41 -5.79 10.68
N HIS A 151 -18.89 -6.22 9.52
CA HIS A 151 -19.67 -6.77 8.41
C HIS A 151 -19.68 -8.30 8.43
N ASN A 152 -20.62 -8.89 7.73
CA ASN A 152 -20.74 -10.33 7.51
C ASN A 152 -20.49 -10.70 6.03
N ALA A 153 -20.44 -12.01 5.73
CA ALA A 153 -20.16 -12.51 4.37
C ALA A 153 -21.22 -12.08 3.34
N ALA A 154 -22.47 -11.96 3.73
CA ALA A 154 -23.55 -11.53 2.83
C ALA A 154 -23.39 -10.05 2.43
N GLU A 155 -23.05 -9.19 3.40
CA GLU A 155 -22.76 -7.79 3.14
C GLU A 155 -21.51 -7.62 2.25
N ALA A 156 -20.46 -8.43 2.49
CA ALA A 156 -19.26 -8.45 1.66
C ALA A 156 -19.60 -8.76 0.19
N LYS A 157 -20.40 -9.81 -0.06
CA LYS A 157 -20.84 -10.18 -1.42
C LYS A 157 -21.72 -9.11 -2.05
N SER A 158 -22.61 -8.50 -1.28
CA SER A 158 -23.44 -7.39 -1.74
C SER A 158 -22.60 -6.20 -2.19
N ALA A 159 -21.58 -5.80 -1.39
CA ALA A 159 -20.67 -4.72 -1.73
C ALA A 159 -19.92 -4.98 -3.05
N VAL A 160 -19.46 -6.20 -3.28
CA VAL A 160 -18.86 -6.59 -4.57
C VAL A 160 -19.86 -6.46 -5.72
N GLY A 161 -21.13 -6.83 -5.49
CA GLY A 161 -22.22 -6.61 -6.45
C GLY A 161 -22.36 -5.14 -6.86
N PHE A 162 -22.35 -4.21 -5.91
CA PHE A 162 -22.37 -2.76 -6.17
C PHE A 162 -21.13 -2.30 -6.94
N ALA A 163 -19.92 -2.78 -6.56
CA ALA A 163 -18.70 -2.41 -7.26
C ALA A 163 -18.70 -2.86 -8.74
N ARG A 164 -19.23 -4.05 -9.02
CA ARG A 164 -19.33 -4.59 -10.39
C ARG A 164 -20.25 -3.81 -11.32
N VAL A 165 -21.33 -3.24 -10.80
CA VAL A 165 -22.28 -2.44 -11.62
C VAL A 165 -21.92 -0.97 -11.65
N SER A 166 -20.99 -0.51 -10.80
CA SER A 166 -20.50 0.85 -10.80
C SER A 166 -19.52 1.08 -11.96
N PRO A 167 -19.44 2.29 -12.53
CA PRO A 167 -18.50 2.59 -13.62
C PRO A 167 -17.07 2.80 -13.12
N LEU A 168 -16.60 1.90 -12.24
CA LEU A 168 -15.23 1.84 -11.76
C LEU A 168 -14.31 1.25 -12.83
N ARG A 169 -13.09 1.76 -12.93
CA ARG A 169 -12.04 1.14 -13.74
C ARG A 169 -11.61 -0.20 -13.16
N SER A 170 -11.56 -0.30 -11.83
CA SER A 170 -11.11 -1.49 -11.11
C SER A 170 -11.65 -1.50 -9.68
N PHE A 171 -11.68 -2.67 -9.07
CA PHE A 171 -11.83 -2.84 -7.64
C PHE A 171 -10.97 -4.00 -7.14
N ASN A 172 -10.61 -3.93 -5.87
CA ASN A 172 -9.82 -4.92 -5.17
C ASN A 172 -10.60 -5.53 -4.03
N LEU A 173 -10.41 -6.81 -3.78
CA LEU A 173 -10.80 -7.48 -2.55
C LEU A 173 -9.54 -7.78 -1.74
N ASP A 174 -9.48 -7.26 -0.51
CA ASP A 174 -8.46 -7.64 0.45
C ASP A 174 -8.93 -8.87 1.19
N LEU A 175 -8.20 -9.97 1.10
CA LEU A 175 -8.42 -11.22 1.81
C LEU A 175 -7.22 -11.56 2.66
N MET A 176 -7.47 -12.19 3.79
CA MET A 176 -6.45 -12.67 4.70
C MET A 176 -6.47 -14.20 4.78
N HIS A 177 -5.30 -14.80 4.99
CA HIS A 177 -5.15 -16.20 5.34
C HIS A 177 -4.32 -16.37 6.62
N GLY A 178 -4.24 -17.61 7.11
CA GLY A 178 -3.61 -17.84 8.42
C GLY A 178 -4.44 -17.28 9.58
N LEU A 179 -5.76 -17.23 9.42
CA LEU A 179 -6.68 -16.67 10.42
C LEU A 179 -6.78 -17.57 11.67
N PRO A 180 -7.28 -17.05 12.80
CA PRO A 180 -7.41 -17.83 14.02
C PRO A 180 -8.15 -19.16 13.81
N ASN A 181 -7.47 -20.29 14.08
CA ASN A 181 -7.90 -21.67 13.84
C ASN A 181 -8.41 -21.91 12.40
N GLN A 182 -7.83 -21.27 11.41
CA GLN A 182 -8.21 -21.49 10.00
C GLN A 182 -7.57 -22.78 9.48
N THR A 183 -8.37 -23.63 8.86
CA THR A 183 -7.90 -24.81 8.14
C THR A 183 -7.58 -24.47 6.69
N LEU A 184 -6.78 -25.31 6.02
CA LEU A 184 -6.50 -25.21 4.59
C LEU A 184 -7.79 -25.09 3.76
N ASN A 185 -8.78 -25.96 4.03
CA ASN A 185 -10.03 -25.94 3.27
C ASN A 185 -10.81 -24.64 3.42
N GLU A 186 -10.84 -24.04 4.62
CA GLU A 186 -11.48 -22.75 4.87
C GLU A 186 -10.76 -21.60 4.14
N ALA A 187 -9.42 -21.61 4.12
CA ALA A 187 -8.65 -20.61 3.39
C ALA A 187 -8.88 -20.70 1.86
N LEU A 188 -8.89 -21.91 1.31
CA LEU A 188 -9.17 -22.13 -0.11
C LEU A 188 -10.63 -21.82 -0.46
N ASP A 189 -11.58 -22.01 0.46
CA ASP A 189 -12.99 -21.67 0.24
C ASP A 189 -13.20 -20.15 0.15
N ASP A 190 -12.51 -19.36 0.98
CA ASP A 190 -12.47 -17.90 0.85
C ASP A 190 -11.98 -17.48 -0.54
N LEU A 191 -10.91 -18.10 -1.06
CA LEU A 191 -10.40 -17.81 -2.40
C LEU A 191 -11.38 -18.24 -3.51
N ARG A 192 -12.04 -19.41 -3.41
CA ARG A 192 -13.02 -19.84 -4.39
C ARG A 192 -14.17 -18.86 -4.49
N GLN A 193 -14.71 -18.42 -3.35
CA GLN A 193 -15.75 -17.42 -3.30
C GLN A 193 -15.30 -16.07 -3.90
N ALA A 194 -14.06 -15.62 -3.63
CA ALA A 194 -13.50 -14.42 -4.25
C ALA A 194 -13.39 -14.56 -5.77
N ILE A 195 -12.91 -15.71 -6.27
CA ILE A 195 -12.75 -15.99 -7.70
C ILE A 195 -14.12 -15.99 -8.41
N GLU A 196 -15.16 -16.57 -7.80
CA GLU A 196 -16.55 -16.55 -8.33
C GLU A 196 -17.10 -15.12 -8.45
N LEU A 197 -16.71 -14.23 -7.53
CA LEU A 197 -17.07 -12.81 -7.59
C LEU A 197 -16.30 -12.04 -8.68
N ALA A 198 -15.29 -12.64 -9.27
CA ALA A 198 -14.51 -12.18 -10.42
C ALA A 198 -13.96 -10.72 -10.29
N PRO A 199 -13.33 -10.33 -9.19
CA PRO A 199 -12.69 -9.02 -9.10
C PRO A 199 -11.51 -8.94 -10.09
N PRO A 200 -11.19 -7.75 -10.62
CA PRO A 200 -9.99 -7.58 -11.46
C PRO A 200 -8.68 -7.65 -10.66
N HIS A 201 -8.74 -7.47 -9.33
CA HIS A 201 -7.59 -7.45 -8.44
C HIS A 201 -7.93 -8.11 -7.09
N LEU A 202 -6.98 -8.86 -6.54
CA LEU A 202 -7.04 -9.50 -5.23
C LEU A 202 -5.76 -9.20 -4.45
N SER A 203 -5.88 -8.66 -3.24
CA SER A 203 -4.82 -8.69 -2.24
C SER A 203 -5.08 -9.89 -1.34
N TRP A 204 -4.09 -10.78 -1.22
CA TRP A 204 -4.20 -11.97 -0.40
C TRP A 204 -2.94 -12.11 0.44
N TYR A 205 -3.08 -11.87 1.75
CA TYR A 205 -1.94 -11.73 2.67
C TYR A 205 -2.17 -12.50 3.97
N GLN A 206 -1.06 -12.97 4.54
CA GLN A 206 -1.06 -13.70 5.80
C GLN A 206 -1.33 -12.77 6.97
N LEU A 207 -2.15 -13.22 7.94
CA LEU A 207 -2.28 -12.55 9.22
C LEU A 207 -0.96 -12.61 9.98
N THR A 208 -0.39 -11.45 10.27
CA THR A 208 0.77 -11.28 11.15
C THR A 208 0.36 -10.66 12.48
N ILE A 209 1.06 -11.02 13.55
CA ILE A 209 0.84 -10.46 14.88
C ILE A 209 1.76 -9.26 15.06
N GLU A 210 1.24 -8.07 14.78
CA GLU A 210 2.00 -6.83 14.85
C GLU A 210 2.12 -6.29 16.28
N PRO A 211 3.27 -5.71 16.67
CA PRO A 211 3.44 -5.06 17.97
C PRO A 211 2.37 -3.99 18.24
N ASN A 212 2.05 -3.76 19.50
CA ASN A 212 1.06 -2.76 19.95
C ASN A 212 -0.38 -3.02 19.49
N THR A 213 -0.71 -4.23 19.05
CA THR A 213 -2.07 -4.67 18.74
C THR A 213 -2.68 -5.49 19.88
N MET A 214 -4.01 -5.64 19.88
CA MET A 214 -4.67 -6.52 20.85
C MET A 214 -4.26 -7.98 20.66
N PHE A 215 -3.99 -8.41 19.41
CA PHE A 215 -3.50 -9.75 19.12
C PHE A 215 -2.08 -9.98 19.64
N ALA A 216 -1.21 -8.95 19.66
CA ALA A 216 0.09 -9.08 20.32
C ALA A 216 -0.04 -9.24 21.86
N TYR A 217 -1.02 -8.57 22.47
CA TYR A 217 -1.29 -8.68 23.90
C TYR A 217 -1.99 -10.00 24.29
N ARG A 218 -2.88 -10.50 23.43
CA ARG A 218 -3.63 -11.76 23.61
C ARG A 218 -3.61 -12.53 22.29
N PRO A 219 -2.52 -13.23 21.96
CA PRO A 219 -2.39 -13.91 20.68
C PRO A 219 -3.47 -15.00 20.50
N PRO A 220 -4.19 -15.00 19.39
CA PRO A 220 -5.05 -16.13 19.05
C PRO A 220 -4.20 -17.34 18.65
N LYS A 221 -4.81 -18.53 18.64
CA LYS A 221 -4.18 -19.69 18.06
C LYS A 221 -4.23 -19.56 16.53
N LEU A 222 -3.07 -19.48 15.88
CA LEU A 222 -2.90 -19.49 14.44
C LEU A 222 -2.56 -20.90 13.94
N PRO A 223 -2.71 -21.19 12.63
CA PRO A 223 -2.14 -22.36 11.99
C PRO A 223 -0.62 -22.40 12.19
N ASP A 224 -0.01 -23.57 12.19
CA ASP A 224 1.44 -23.70 12.25
C ASP A 224 2.10 -23.40 10.89
N ASP A 225 3.43 -23.39 10.85
CA ASP A 225 4.18 -22.97 9.65
C ASP A 225 3.96 -23.94 8.47
N ASP A 226 3.80 -25.23 8.71
CA ASP A 226 3.52 -26.21 7.65
C ASP A 226 2.11 -26.02 7.10
N GLU A 227 1.10 -25.78 7.96
CA GLU A 227 -0.27 -25.44 7.55
C GLU A 227 -0.30 -24.11 6.77
N LEU A 228 0.44 -23.11 7.20
CA LEU A 228 0.55 -21.81 6.51
C LEU A 228 1.18 -21.95 5.13
N TRP A 229 2.20 -22.80 5.01
CA TRP A 229 2.84 -23.10 3.74
C TRP A 229 1.88 -23.80 2.78
N ASP A 230 1.16 -24.81 3.22
CA ASP A 230 0.16 -25.51 2.42
C ASP A 230 -0.95 -24.57 1.94
N ILE A 231 -1.41 -23.67 2.82
CA ILE A 231 -2.40 -22.65 2.46
C ILE A 231 -1.85 -21.75 1.36
N PHE A 232 -0.62 -21.24 1.52
CA PHE A 232 -0.01 -20.35 0.54
C PHE A 232 0.20 -21.04 -0.82
N GLU A 233 0.79 -22.24 -0.83
CA GLU A 233 1.10 -22.96 -2.06
C GLU A 233 -0.17 -23.29 -2.85
N GLN A 234 -1.17 -23.90 -2.20
CA GLN A 234 -2.40 -24.30 -2.86
C GLN A 234 -3.27 -23.09 -3.23
N GLY A 235 -3.26 -22.03 -2.41
CA GLY A 235 -3.96 -20.79 -2.72
C GLY A 235 -3.34 -20.08 -3.92
N HIS A 236 -2.01 -20.03 -4.01
CA HIS A 236 -1.29 -19.50 -5.18
C HIS A 236 -1.65 -20.27 -6.46
N GLN A 237 -1.66 -21.61 -6.40
CA GLN A 237 -2.04 -22.45 -7.52
C GLN A 237 -3.49 -22.19 -7.95
N LEU A 238 -4.41 -22.05 -7.00
CA LEU A 238 -5.82 -21.77 -7.26
C LEU A 238 -6.01 -20.41 -7.95
N LEU A 239 -5.36 -19.35 -7.46
CA LEU A 239 -5.42 -18.02 -8.05
C LEU A 239 -4.82 -17.99 -9.46
N THR A 240 -3.68 -18.64 -9.65
CA THR A 240 -3.01 -18.73 -10.96
C THR A 240 -3.86 -19.48 -11.97
N ALA A 241 -4.45 -20.63 -11.58
CA ALA A 241 -5.36 -21.40 -12.42
C ALA A 241 -6.61 -20.60 -12.81
N ALA A 242 -7.07 -19.69 -11.95
CA ALA A 242 -8.16 -18.76 -12.24
C ALA A 242 -7.74 -17.57 -13.13
N GLY A 243 -6.47 -17.53 -13.58
CA GLY A 243 -5.91 -16.51 -14.48
C GLY A 243 -5.54 -15.20 -13.82
N TYR A 244 -5.31 -15.18 -12.49
CA TYR A 244 -4.66 -14.07 -11.81
C TYR A 244 -3.15 -14.22 -11.89
N GLN A 245 -2.45 -13.10 -12.05
CA GLN A 245 -1.01 -13.04 -12.03
C GLN A 245 -0.56 -12.36 -10.73
N GLN A 246 0.26 -13.06 -9.95
CA GLN A 246 0.94 -12.43 -8.83
C GLN A 246 1.95 -11.44 -9.40
N TYR A 247 1.97 -10.19 -8.95
CA TYR A 247 2.90 -9.18 -9.42
C TYR A 247 3.74 -8.57 -8.28
N GLU A 248 3.31 -8.76 -7.04
CA GLU A 248 4.08 -8.46 -5.84
C GLU A 248 3.74 -9.50 -4.74
N THR A 249 4.41 -9.43 -3.60
CA THR A 249 4.37 -10.44 -2.53
C THR A 249 2.95 -10.88 -2.13
N SER A 250 1.99 -9.96 -2.09
CA SER A 250 0.64 -10.21 -1.56
C SER A 250 -0.48 -9.82 -2.52
N ALA A 251 -0.17 -9.44 -3.77
CA ALA A 251 -1.19 -8.96 -4.70
C ALA A 251 -1.20 -9.71 -6.03
N TYR A 252 -2.41 -10.00 -6.45
CA TYR A 252 -2.76 -10.73 -7.66
C TYR A 252 -3.70 -9.88 -8.51
N ALA A 253 -3.49 -9.83 -9.82
CA ALA A 253 -4.32 -9.06 -10.73
C ALA A 253 -4.57 -9.81 -12.04
N LYS A 254 -5.70 -9.52 -12.67
CA LYS A 254 -5.89 -9.80 -14.09
C LYS A 254 -4.98 -8.86 -14.90
N PRO A 255 -4.58 -9.22 -16.14
CA PRO A 255 -3.74 -8.36 -16.97
C PRO A 255 -4.25 -6.92 -17.03
N SER A 256 -3.36 -5.94 -16.81
CA SER A 256 -3.63 -4.49 -16.83
C SER A 256 -4.44 -3.94 -15.64
N PHE A 257 -4.68 -4.74 -14.59
CA PHE A 257 -5.40 -4.30 -13.38
C PHE A 257 -4.52 -4.20 -12.12
N GLN A 258 -3.20 -4.23 -12.28
CA GLN A 258 -2.26 -3.96 -11.19
C GLN A 258 -2.49 -2.57 -10.59
N CYS A 259 -2.39 -2.45 -9.27
CA CYS A 259 -2.55 -1.18 -8.56
C CYS A 259 -1.38 -0.24 -8.88
N GLN A 260 -1.64 0.88 -9.58
CA GLN A 260 -0.60 1.81 -10.01
C GLN A 260 0.05 2.54 -8.83
N HIS A 261 -0.73 2.81 -7.77
CA HIS A 261 -0.20 3.42 -6.55
C HIS A 261 0.81 2.52 -5.86
N ASN A 262 0.47 1.22 -5.69
CA ASN A 262 1.38 0.24 -5.10
C ASN A 262 2.62 0.01 -5.96
N LEU A 263 2.45 -0.10 -7.28
CA LEU A 263 3.58 -0.19 -8.21
C LEU A 263 4.52 1.01 -8.10
N ASN A 264 3.99 2.22 -7.90
CA ASN A 264 4.83 3.40 -7.69
C ASN A 264 5.70 3.25 -6.43
N TYR A 265 5.13 2.78 -5.31
CA TYR A 265 5.90 2.51 -4.09
C TYR A 265 7.00 1.47 -4.34
N TRP A 266 6.62 0.32 -4.89
CA TRP A 266 7.55 -0.79 -5.08
C TRP A 266 8.59 -0.52 -6.15
N ARG A 267 8.35 0.40 -7.08
CA ARG A 267 9.34 0.90 -8.05
C ARG A 267 10.17 2.07 -7.51
N PHE A 268 10.21 2.23 -6.21
CA PHE A 268 10.94 3.30 -5.53
C PHE A 268 10.48 4.70 -5.93
N GLY A 269 9.20 4.85 -6.31
CA GLY A 269 8.58 6.11 -6.70
C GLY A 269 8.49 7.12 -5.56
N ASP A 270 8.22 8.38 -5.91
CA ASP A 270 7.95 9.42 -4.94
C ASP A 270 6.46 9.49 -4.59
N TYR A 271 6.18 9.89 -3.37
CA TYR A 271 4.82 10.14 -2.93
C TYR A 271 4.77 11.22 -1.85
N LEU A 272 3.91 12.20 -2.11
CA LEU A 272 3.41 13.11 -1.10
C LEU A 272 2.49 12.36 -0.15
N ALA A 273 2.44 12.79 1.10
CA ALA A 273 1.57 12.19 2.10
C ALA A 273 0.96 13.29 2.98
N ILE A 274 -0.37 13.32 3.03
CA ILE A 274 -1.14 14.23 3.87
C ILE A 274 -2.10 13.47 4.77
N GLY A 275 -2.47 14.06 5.89
CA GLY A 275 -3.32 13.42 6.88
C GLY A 275 -2.56 12.85 8.06
N CYS A 276 -3.24 12.67 9.18
CA CYS A 276 -2.58 12.33 10.43
C CYS A 276 -1.93 10.94 10.38
N GLY A 277 -0.63 10.87 10.69
CA GLY A 277 0.17 9.64 10.66
C GLY A 277 0.58 9.17 9.26
N ALA A 278 0.35 9.96 8.21
CA ALA A 278 0.82 9.66 6.87
C ALA A 278 2.35 9.76 6.76
N HIS A 279 2.94 8.94 5.88
CA HIS A 279 4.38 8.93 5.61
C HIS A 279 4.62 9.24 4.13
N GLY A 280 5.62 10.06 3.84
CA GLY A 280 6.01 10.46 2.50
C GLY A 280 7.46 10.17 2.16
N LYS A 281 7.77 10.08 0.86
CA LYS A 281 9.11 9.97 0.30
C LYS A 281 9.23 10.89 -0.90
N LEU A 282 10.28 11.70 -0.94
CA LEU A 282 10.55 12.62 -2.05
C LEU A 282 12.03 12.57 -2.45
N SER A 283 12.27 12.54 -3.75
CA SER A 283 13.58 12.67 -4.37
C SER A 283 13.78 14.10 -4.88
N PHE A 284 14.99 14.65 -4.73
CA PHE A 284 15.34 16.00 -5.16
C PHE A 284 16.41 15.97 -6.26
N PRO A 285 16.41 16.96 -7.18
CA PRO A 285 17.39 17.01 -8.27
C PRO A 285 18.85 17.05 -7.79
N ASN A 286 19.10 17.60 -6.59
CA ASN A 286 20.44 17.69 -5.97
C ASN A 286 20.97 16.38 -5.39
N GLY A 287 20.27 15.26 -5.56
CA GLY A 287 20.66 13.96 -5.04
C GLY A 287 20.12 13.62 -3.64
N LYS A 288 19.37 14.52 -3.00
CA LYS A 288 18.73 14.26 -1.70
C LYS A 288 17.53 13.31 -1.88
N ILE A 289 17.36 12.36 -0.94
CA ILE A 289 16.15 11.56 -0.76
C ILE A 289 15.63 11.82 0.65
N LEU A 290 14.37 12.22 0.75
CA LEU A 290 13.72 12.60 1.99
C LEU A 290 12.63 11.62 2.37
N ARG A 291 12.59 11.22 3.64
CA ARG A 291 11.44 10.58 4.29
C ARG A 291 10.85 11.54 5.31
N TYR A 292 9.53 11.62 5.34
CA TYR A 292 8.85 12.42 6.36
C TYR A 292 7.59 11.74 6.86
N SER A 293 7.13 12.13 8.03
CA SER A 293 5.88 11.65 8.62
C SER A 293 5.06 12.78 9.20
N LYS A 294 3.76 12.56 9.25
CA LYS A 294 2.78 13.51 9.79
C LYS A 294 2.41 13.17 11.24
N THR A 295 1.96 14.18 11.98
CA THR A 295 1.48 14.03 13.35
C THR A 295 0.44 12.91 13.46
N LYS A 296 0.70 11.91 14.32
CA LYS A 296 -0.10 10.67 14.41
C LYS A 296 -1.49 10.85 15.00
N HIS A 297 -1.65 11.77 15.96
CA HIS A 297 -2.94 11.92 16.66
C HIS A 297 -3.85 12.93 15.95
N PRO A 298 -5.10 12.60 15.60
CA PRO A 298 -6.01 13.48 14.87
C PRO A 298 -6.17 14.87 15.49
N LYS A 299 -6.29 14.95 16.83
CA LYS A 299 -6.41 16.25 17.52
C LYS A 299 -5.16 17.13 17.38
N GLY A 300 -3.97 16.56 17.39
CA GLY A 300 -2.72 17.30 17.14
C GLY A 300 -2.65 17.81 15.72
N TYR A 301 -2.92 16.92 14.75
CA TYR A 301 -2.98 17.25 13.34
C TYR A 301 -3.97 18.39 13.04
N MET A 302 -5.18 18.33 13.63
CA MET A 302 -6.22 19.35 13.45
C MET A 302 -5.96 20.67 14.24
N ARG A 303 -4.85 20.76 14.99
CA ARG A 303 -4.32 22.05 15.52
C ARG A 303 -3.40 22.77 14.55
N GLY A 304 -3.11 22.16 13.38
CA GLY A 304 -2.18 22.70 12.39
C GLY A 304 -0.74 22.22 12.55
N GLU A 305 -0.47 21.28 13.45
CA GLU A 305 0.83 20.65 13.67
C GLU A 305 0.98 19.45 12.71
N TYR A 306 1.24 19.70 11.41
CA TYR A 306 1.17 18.63 10.41
C TYR A 306 2.42 17.76 10.35
N LEU A 307 3.61 18.37 10.25
CA LEU A 307 4.86 17.64 10.14
C LEU A 307 5.32 17.16 11.53
N TYR A 308 5.56 15.85 11.67
CA TYR A 308 6.09 15.25 12.88
C TYR A 308 7.60 15.05 12.79
N GLU A 309 8.06 14.46 11.70
CA GLU A 309 9.47 14.13 11.50
C GLU A 309 9.84 14.27 10.02
N GLU A 310 11.09 14.66 9.79
CA GLU A 310 11.71 14.74 8.47
C GLU A 310 13.15 14.25 8.58
N ARG A 311 13.57 13.31 7.73
CA ARG A 311 14.94 12.81 7.69
C ARG A 311 15.43 12.58 6.28
N ASP A 312 16.70 12.84 6.06
CA ASP A 312 17.37 12.45 4.83
C ASP A 312 17.71 10.96 4.87
N VAL A 313 17.53 10.26 3.76
CA VAL A 313 18.03 8.89 3.60
C VAL A 313 19.52 8.97 3.34
N SER A 314 20.30 8.44 4.26
CA SER A 314 21.76 8.41 4.14
C SER A 314 22.21 7.61 2.90
N THR A 315 23.40 7.84 2.42
CA THR A 315 23.97 7.07 1.29
C THR A 315 24.09 5.59 1.60
N GLU A 316 24.38 5.26 2.86
CA GLU A 316 24.50 3.91 3.37
C GLU A 316 23.16 3.18 3.42
N ASP A 317 22.06 3.88 3.71
CA ASP A 317 20.70 3.30 3.79
C ASP A 317 20.04 3.11 2.42
N ARG A 318 20.51 3.80 1.37
CA ARG A 318 19.85 3.79 0.05
C ARG A 318 19.77 2.43 -0.62
N PRO A 319 20.79 1.56 -0.54
CA PRO A 319 20.67 0.22 -1.10
C PRO A 319 19.52 -0.57 -0.46
N PHE A 320 19.46 -0.58 0.87
CA PHE A 320 18.37 -1.24 1.59
C PHE A 320 17.00 -0.65 1.22
N GLU A 321 16.84 0.66 1.28
CA GLU A 321 15.61 1.38 0.93
C GLU A 321 15.14 1.08 -0.51
N PHE A 322 16.08 0.97 -1.45
CA PHE A 322 15.77 0.64 -2.85
C PHE A 322 15.33 -0.81 -3.00
N PHE A 323 16.14 -1.78 -2.51
CA PHE A 323 15.85 -3.20 -2.73
C PHE A 323 14.70 -3.71 -1.86
N MET A 324 14.47 -3.16 -0.67
CA MET A 324 13.29 -3.44 0.15
C MET A 324 11.98 -3.19 -0.62
N ASN A 325 11.98 -2.19 -1.51
CA ASN A 325 10.84 -1.92 -2.38
C ASN A 325 10.90 -2.77 -3.66
N ARG A 326 12.02 -2.75 -4.39
CA ARG A 326 12.12 -3.36 -5.73
C ARG A 326 12.01 -4.87 -5.73
N PHE A 327 12.59 -5.56 -4.74
CA PHE A 327 12.52 -7.02 -4.65
C PHE A 327 11.18 -7.56 -4.12
N ARG A 328 10.28 -6.67 -3.71
CA ARG A 328 8.89 -7.02 -3.45
C ARG A 328 8.11 -7.31 -4.72
N LEU A 329 8.48 -6.68 -5.84
CA LEU A 329 7.91 -6.94 -7.17
C LEU A 329 8.54 -8.20 -7.80
N LEU A 330 7.71 -8.93 -8.54
CA LEU A 330 8.14 -10.14 -9.26
C LEU A 330 8.70 -9.84 -10.65
N GLU A 331 8.74 -8.57 -11.04
CA GLU A 331 9.36 -8.11 -12.29
C GLU A 331 10.87 -7.97 -12.13
N ALA A 332 11.60 -8.09 -13.25
CA ALA A 332 13.03 -7.82 -13.28
C ALA A 332 13.34 -6.35 -12.93
N VAL A 333 14.37 -6.13 -12.11
CA VAL A 333 14.83 -4.80 -11.68
C VAL A 333 15.89 -4.28 -12.66
N PRO A 334 15.61 -3.21 -13.43
CA PRO A 334 16.63 -2.60 -14.29
C PRO A 334 17.79 -2.01 -13.46
N LYS A 335 19.02 -2.40 -13.76
CA LYS A 335 20.23 -1.94 -13.04
C LYS A 335 20.39 -0.42 -13.07
N ASN A 336 20.06 0.22 -14.17
CA ASN A 336 20.14 1.67 -14.33
C ASN A 336 19.14 2.42 -13.41
N GLU A 337 18.03 1.80 -12.96
CA GLU A 337 17.14 2.41 -11.99
C GLU A 337 17.80 2.58 -10.62
N PHE A 338 18.68 1.64 -10.23
CA PHE A 338 19.42 1.79 -8.99
C PHE A 338 20.28 3.07 -9.02
N GLU A 339 21.06 3.26 -10.07
CA GLU A 339 21.89 4.48 -10.19
C GLU A 339 21.05 5.74 -10.31
N GLN A 340 20.00 5.72 -11.13
CA GLN A 340 19.13 6.88 -11.39
C GLN A 340 18.35 7.32 -10.16
N PHE A 341 17.89 6.39 -9.32
CA PHE A 341 17.01 6.71 -8.19
C PHE A 341 17.74 6.78 -6.85
N THR A 342 18.92 6.17 -6.71
CA THR A 342 19.72 6.26 -5.49
C THR A 342 20.85 7.27 -5.57
N GLY A 343 21.31 7.60 -6.79
CA GLY A 343 22.50 8.41 -7.02
C GLY A 343 23.82 7.67 -6.76
N LEU A 344 23.76 6.36 -6.47
CA LEU A 344 24.93 5.54 -6.18
C LEU A 344 25.38 4.78 -7.43
N PRO A 345 26.67 4.52 -7.61
CA PRO A 345 27.16 3.64 -8.69
C PRO A 345 26.79 2.18 -8.38
N LEU A 346 26.69 1.34 -9.42
CA LEU A 346 26.41 -0.11 -9.25
C LEU A 346 27.43 -0.79 -8.32
N SER A 347 28.69 -0.34 -8.33
CA SER A 347 29.74 -0.87 -7.45
C SER A 347 29.42 -0.75 -5.94
N ALA A 348 28.48 0.09 -5.56
CA ALA A 348 28.03 0.20 -4.16
C ALA A 348 27.34 -1.09 -3.65
N VAL A 349 26.88 -1.95 -4.56
CA VAL A 349 26.16 -3.19 -4.22
C VAL A 349 26.82 -4.46 -4.79
N ASP A 350 27.95 -4.35 -5.46
CA ASP A 350 28.63 -5.48 -6.11
C ASP A 350 28.85 -6.67 -5.17
N LYS A 351 29.33 -6.41 -3.94
CA LYS A 351 29.62 -7.47 -2.94
C LYS A 351 28.32 -8.21 -2.53
N THR A 352 27.28 -7.46 -2.23
CA THR A 352 25.98 -8.01 -1.82
C THR A 352 25.33 -8.77 -2.98
N MET A 353 25.40 -8.22 -4.19
CA MET A 353 24.85 -8.88 -5.38
C MET A 353 25.60 -10.16 -5.73
N ALA A 354 26.94 -10.18 -5.61
CA ALA A 354 27.72 -11.39 -5.82
C ALA A 354 27.35 -12.49 -4.83
N TRP A 355 27.15 -12.14 -3.54
CA TRP A 355 26.65 -13.06 -2.52
C TRP A 355 25.24 -13.57 -2.86
N ALA A 356 24.30 -12.68 -3.21
CA ALA A 356 22.93 -13.07 -3.54
C ALA A 356 22.85 -14.00 -4.77
N LEU A 357 23.75 -13.83 -5.75
CA LEU A 357 23.92 -14.74 -6.90
C LEU A 357 24.44 -16.10 -6.48
N ASP A 358 25.47 -16.15 -5.60
CA ASP A 358 26.04 -17.40 -5.05
C ASP A 358 24.98 -18.20 -4.27
N GLN A 359 24.15 -17.50 -3.45
CA GLN A 359 23.03 -18.10 -2.74
C GLN A 359 21.84 -18.47 -3.65
N LYS A 360 21.89 -18.11 -4.94
CA LYS A 360 20.80 -18.32 -5.91
C LYS A 360 19.50 -17.59 -5.55
N PHE A 361 19.59 -16.53 -4.76
CA PHE A 361 18.42 -15.71 -4.40
C PHE A 361 17.98 -14.82 -5.57
N ILE A 362 18.92 -14.43 -6.43
CA ILE A 362 18.68 -13.66 -7.63
C ILE A 362 19.30 -14.31 -8.86
N THR A 363 18.81 -13.92 -10.03
CA THR A 363 19.49 -14.07 -11.33
C THR A 363 19.87 -12.71 -11.86
N GLU A 364 20.87 -12.67 -12.72
CA GLU A 364 21.41 -11.46 -13.30
C GLU A 364 21.57 -11.57 -14.81
N THR A 365 21.28 -10.47 -15.51
CA THR A 365 21.65 -10.22 -16.89
C THR A 365 22.52 -8.98 -16.96
N ASP A 366 23.02 -8.62 -18.15
CA ASP A 366 23.76 -7.36 -18.34
C ASP A 366 22.95 -6.12 -17.88
N ARG A 367 21.62 -6.19 -17.91
CA ARG A 367 20.72 -5.05 -17.69
C ARG A 367 19.82 -5.14 -16.47
N THR A 368 19.62 -6.32 -15.90
CA THR A 368 18.61 -6.54 -14.86
C THR A 368 19.07 -7.50 -13.79
N TRP A 369 18.49 -7.37 -12.60
CA TRP A 369 18.43 -8.39 -11.55
C TRP A 369 16.99 -8.88 -11.41
N GLN A 370 16.83 -10.14 -11.03
CA GLN A 370 15.51 -10.71 -10.74
C GLN A 370 15.58 -11.68 -9.58
N VAL A 371 14.68 -11.54 -8.63
CA VAL A 371 14.54 -12.49 -7.53
C VAL A 371 14.03 -13.82 -8.07
N THR A 372 14.67 -14.92 -7.66
CA THR A 372 14.27 -16.29 -8.04
C THR A 372 13.11 -16.78 -7.18
N GLU A 373 12.49 -17.91 -7.55
CA GLU A 373 11.50 -18.56 -6.68
C GLU A 373 12.11 -18.93 -5.31
N HIS A 374 13.37 -19.37 -5.29
CA HIS A 374 14.09 -19.60 -4.05
C HIS A 374 14.30 -18.29 -3.26
N GLY A 375 14.73 -17.22 -3.92
CA GLY A 375 14.96 -15.92 -3.27
C GLY A 375 13.69 -15.30 -2.69
N LYS A 376 12.51 -15.60 -3.25
CA LYS A 376 11.23 -15.16 -2.66
C LYS A 376 10.98 -15.75 -1.29
N LEU A 377 11.36 -17.02 -1.06
CA LEU A 377 11.22 -17.71 0.22
C LEU A 377 12.16 -17.14 1.28
N PHE A 378 13.31 -16.64 0.87
CA PHE A 378 14.34 -16.06 1.72
C PHE A 378 14.47 -14.54 1.54
N LEU A 379 13.37 -13.87 1.19
CA LEU A 379 13.40 -12.45 0.87
C LEU A 379 13.93 -11.60 2.04
N ASN A 380 13.59 -11.92 3.26
CA ASN A 380 14.08 -11.18 4.44
C ASN A 380 15.59 -11.30 4.57
N GLU A 381 16.16 -12.50 4.42
CA GLU A 381 17.62 -12.73 4.46
C GLU A 381 18.32 -11.99 3.33
N LEU A 382 17.75 -12.02 2.12
CA LEU A 382 18.25 -11.25 0.97
C LEU A 382 18.26 -9.75 1.26
N LEU A 383 17.22 -9.22 1.90
CA LEU A 383 17.11 -7.79 2.22
C LEU A 383 18.03 -7.37 3.37
N GLU A 384 18.18 -8.21 4.39
CA GLU A 384 19.09 -7.96 5.52
C GLU A 384 20.54 -7.75 5.06
N ALA A 385 20.97 -8.41 3.98
CA ALA A 385 22.31 -8.24 3.40
C ALA A 385 22.58 -6.83 2.84
N PHE A 386 21.56 -5.99 2.66
CA PHE A 386 21.69 -4.59 2.24
C PHE A 386 21.67 -3.60 3.41
N LEU A 387 21.48 -4.07 4.65
CA LEU A 387 21.55 -3.18 5.82
C LEU A 387 22.99 -2.68 6.01
N PRO A 388 23.19 -1.42 6.44
CA PRO A 388 24.50 -0.92 6.82
C PRO A 388 25.09 -1.73 7.96
N GLU A 389 26.42 -1.92 7.93
CA GLU A 389 27.17 -2.60 9.02
C GLU A 389 27.16 -1.80 10.33
#